data_2040186f277de6a55e9234530d59a622
#
_entry.id   2040186f277de6a55e9234530d59a622
#
_cell.length_a   1.000
_cell.length_b   1.000
_cell.length_c   1.000
_cell.angle_alpha   90.00
_cell.angle_beta   90.00
_cell.angle_gamma   90.00
#
_symmetry.space_group_name_H-M   'P 1'
#
loop_
_entity.id
_entity.type
_entity.pdbx_description
1 polymer ?
#
loop_
_entity_poly.entity_id
_entity_poly.type
_entity_poly.pdbx_seq_one_letter_code
_entity_poly.pdbx_strand_id
1 'polypeptide(L)'
;MDGNIVNLGTSETVKATVVTKREEGMNDEMRRRIRNANRVDRIMTGILYGVGGFFLILLILLAGYIIIKGILDFQPEFFSFSRKGIGNQLFNTVYLVFLSLLISVPLGIAAVIYMAEYAGDNMLTKAIRVSMESLSSLPSIVIGLFGYLVFILMTPFDTNLLAGALAVSILSLPSITTTTEDAIRSLPKSYKRGSMGLGATQWEAITTVLLPACTPRIITGVILAAGRGFGEAAALLYTAGQSTRINWSDWNLLSSRCPLNPMRPGETLALHIWVLRTEGSMNANATEIANVSAAILVVLTLVFSLTARYMSDRITKKATGESA
;
A
#
# COMPACT_ATOMS: atom_id res chain seq x y z
N MET A 1 34.58 90.34 -20.57
CA MET A 1 34.10 89.84 -19.25
C MET A 1 33.39 88.47 -19.53
N ASP A 2 34.21 87.44 -19.41
CA ASP A 2 33.86 86.09 -19.82
C ASP A 2 33.14 85.37 -18.71
N GLY A 3 31.92 84.96 -18.98
CA GLY A 3 31.06 84.20 -18.08
C GLY A 3 31.23 82.70 -18.36
N ASN A 4 31.68 82.00 -17.40
CA ASN A 4 31.91 80.58 -17.25
C ASN A 4 30.57 79.78 -17.56
N ILE A 5 30.50 79.06 -18.66
CA ILE A 5 29.49 78.02 -18.88
C ILE A 5 30.07 76.73 -18.37
N VAL A 6 29.82 76.41 -17.12
CA VAL A 6 30.15 75.12 -16.52
C VAL A 6 29.28 74.04 -17.09
N ASN A 7 29.93 73.11 -17.69
CA ASN A 7 29.50 71.95 -18.39
C ASN A 7 28.72 70.97 -17.46
N LEU A 8 27.39 71.12 -17.32
CA LEU A 8 26.51 70.25 -16.53
C LEU A 8 26.07 68.97 -17.27
N GLY A 9 26.43 68.85 -18.58
CA GLY A 9 26.03 67.72 -19.40
C GLY A 9 26.79 66.40 -19.21
N THR A 10 27.99 66.42 -18.60
CA THR A 10 28.85 65.24 -18.49
C THR A 10 28.54 64.37 -17.26
N SER A 11 27.93 64.93 -16.21
CA SER A 11 27.57 64.17 -15.01
C SER A 11 26.32 63.29 -15.17
N GLU A 12 25.32 63.80 -15.88
CA GLU A 12 24.07 63.06 -16.11
C GLU A 12 24.23 61.94 -17.14
N THR A 13 24.96 62.19 -18.22
CA THR A 13 25.26 61.16 -19.23
C THR A 13 26.14 60.04 -18.65
N VAL A 14 27.11 60.36 -17.80
CA VAL A 14 27.92 59.32 -17.11
C VAL A 14 27.07 58.53 -16.11
N LYS A 15 26.16 59.16 -15.36
CA LYS A 15 25.24 58.46 -14.46
C LYS A 15 24.24 57.57 -15.22
N ALA A 16 23.70 58.06 -16.32
CA ALA A 16 22.80 57.27 -17.15
C ALA A 16 23.51 56.03 -17.77
N THR A 17 24.74 56.20 -18.27
CA THR A 17 25.55 55.12 -18.84
C THR A 17 25.97 54.10 -17.77
N VAL A 18 26.24 54.52 -16.53
CA VAL A 18 26.56 53.61 -15.42
C VAL A 18 25.34 52.84 -14.95
N VAL A 19 24.14 53.46 -14.94
CA VAL A 19 22.91 52.80 -14.57
C VAL A 19 22.52 51.76 -15.60
N THR A 20 22.53 52.09 -16.91
CA THR A 20 22.25 51.14 -17.98
C THR A 20 23.23 49.97 -18.02
N LYS A 21 24.52 50.22 -17.82
CA LYS A 21 25.55 49.18 -17.78
C LYS A 21 25.39 48.26 -16.55
N ARG A 22 24.88 48.79 -15.43
CA ARG A 22 24.56 48.03 -14.21
C ARG A 22 23.32 47.19 -14.37
N GLU A 23 22.32 47.70 -15.08
CA GLU A 23 21.10 46.94 -15.41
C GLU A 23 21.40 45.83 -16.46
N GLU A 24 22.22 46.10 -17.46
CA GLU A 24 22.66 45.11 -18.42
C GLU A 24 23.49 43.99 -17.78
N GLY A 25 24.44 44.36 -16.90
CA GLY A 25 25.27 43.41 -16.14
C GLY A 25 24.43 42.54 -15.17
N MET A 26 23.42 43.14 -14.54
CA MET A 26 22.47 42.42 -13.67
C MET A 26 21.57 41.48 -14.45
N ASN A 27 21.13 41.86 -15.64
CA ASN A 27 20.37 40.99 -16.54
C ASN A 27 21.22 39.82 -17.06
N ASP A 28 22.48 40.04 -17.41
CA ASP A 28 23.37 38.98 -17.88
C ASP A 28 23.75 37.98 -16.78
N GLU A 29 23.98 38.45 -15.58
CA GLU A 29 24.27 37.59 -14.43
C GLU A 29 23.02 36.76 -14.04
N MET A 30 21.85 37.36 -14.05
CA MET A 30 20.59 36.67 -13.82
C MET A 30 20.34 35.61 -14.91
N ARG A 31 20.56 35.92 -16.18
CA ARG A 31 20.45 35.00 -17.31
C ARG A 31 21.44 33.83 -17.19
N ARG A 32 22.66 34.06 -16.71
CA ARG A 32 23.64 33.00 -16.43
C ARG A 32 23.21 32.10 -15.28
N ARG A 33 22.67 32.68 -14.19
CA ARG A 33 22.11 31.91 -13.06
C ARG A 33 20.95 31.03 -13.48
N ILE A 34 19.98 31.58 -14.24
CA ILE A 34 18.83 30.82 -14.76
C ILE A 34 19.32 29.70 -15.69
N ARG A 35 20.27 29.95 -16.57
CA ARG A 35 20.81 28.95 -17.50
C ARG A 35 21.53 27.82 -16.76
N ASN A 36 22.28 28.15 -15.71
CA ASN A 36 22.95 27.15 -14.88
C ASN A 36 21.95 26.37 -14.03
N ALA A 37 20.94 27.02 -13.45
CA ALA A 37 19.86 26.36 -12.75
C ALA A 37 19.11 25.38 -13.66
N ASN A 38 18.75 25.79 -14.88
CA ASN A 38 18.10 24.93 -15.86
C ASN A 38 18.98 23.76 -16.32
N ARG A 39 20.32 23.93 -16.36
CA ARG A 39 21.22 22.82 -16.65
C ARG A 39 21.25 21.80 -15.52
N VAL A 40 21.41 22.29 -14.29
CA VAL A 40 21.39 21.42 -13.10
C VAL A 40 20.06 20.69 -12.98
N ASP A 41 18.95 21.39 -13.18
CA ASP A 41 17.61 20.82 -13.16
C ASP A 41 17.46 19.71 -14.23
N ARG A 42 17.91 19.96 -15.46
CA ARG A 42 17.86 18.95 -16.53
C ARG A 42 18.73 17.74 -16.23
N ILE A 43 19.93 17.94 -15.66
CA ILE A 43 20.82 16.84 -15.26
C ILE A 43 20.19 16.04 -14.13
N MET A 44 19.67 16.70 -13.07
CA MET A 44 19.01 16.05 -11.96
C MET A 44 17.76 15.30 -12.40
N THR A 45 16.94 15.92 -13.24
CA THR A 45 15.79 15.26 -13.88
C THR A 45 16.21 14.02 -14.65
N GLY A 46 17.28 14.10 -15.48
CA GLY A 46 17.81 12.95 -16.20
C GLY A 46 18.30 11.83 -15.28
N ILE A 47 18.98 12.16 -14.18
CA ILE A 47 19.42 11.19 -13.18
C ILE A 47 18.21 10.53 -12.52
N LEU A 48 17.19 11.30 -12.11
CA LEU A 48 15.98 10.77 -11.48
C LEU A 48 15.21 9.84 -12.41
N TYR A 49 15.04 10.20 -13.69
CA TYR A 49 14.45 9.30 -14.68
C TYR A 49 15.31 8.04 -14.91
N GLY A 50 16.65 8.17 -14.91
CA GLY A 50 17.56 7.03 -15.02
C GLY A 50 17.43 6.07 -13.85
N VAL A 51 17.40 6.59 -12.62
CA VAL A 51 17.18 5.77 -11.40
C VAL A 51 15.80 5.13 -11.41
N GLY A 52 14.75 5.90 -11.70
CA GLY A 52 13.39 5.38 -11.79
C GLY A 52 13.24 4.29 -12.86
N GLY A 53 13.83 4.52 -14.05
CA GLY A 53 13.87 3.54 -15.14
C GLY A 53 14.62 2.27 -14.77
N PHE A 54 15.76 2.39 -14.11
CA PHE A 54 16.52 1.24 -13.60
C PHE A 54 15.68 0.36 -12.66
N PHE A 55 15.02 0.95 -11.65
CA PHE A 55 14.18 0.18 -10.74
C PHE A 55 12.97 -0.43 -11.44
N LEU A 56 12.36 0.28 -12.38
CA LEU A 56 11.24 -0.25 -13.17
C LEU A 56 11.66 -1.48 -13.99
N ILE A 57 12.79 -1.39 -14.69
CA ILE A 57 13.34 -2.50 -15.48
C ILE A 57 13.68 -3.69 -14.57
N LEU A 58 14.30 -3.44 -13.42
CA LEU A 58 14.64 -4.48 -12.44
C LEU A 58 13.39 -5.22 -11.96
N LEU A 59 12.31 -4.49 -11.64
CA LEU A 59 11.04 -5.09 -11.21
C LEU A 59 10.40 -5.91 -12.32
N ILE A 60 10.40 -5.41 -13.56
CA ILE A 60 9.86 -6.14 -14.73
C ILE A 60 10.66 -7.41 -14.98
N LEU A 61 11.98 -7.34 -14.91
CA LEU A 61 12.85 -8.52 -15.09
C LEU A 61 12.64 -9.56 -14.00
N LEU A 62 12.52 -9.12 -12.73
CA LEU A 62 12.29 -10.02 -11.61
C LEU A 62 10.94 -10.72 -11.73
N ALA A 63 9.86 -9.96 -11.92
CA ALA A 63 8.52 -10.50 -12.09
C ALA A 63 8.44 -11.41 -13.33
N GLY A 64 9.03 -10.98 -14.45
CA GLY A 64 9.11 -11.75 -15.67
C GLY A 64 9.86 -13.07 -15.49
N TYR A 65 11.00 -13.05 -14.80
CA TYR A 65 11.76 -14.26 -14.48
C TYR A 65 10.92 -15.27 -13.66
N ILE A 66 10.24 -14.79 -12.62
CA ILE A 66 9.38 -15.64 -11.77
C ILE A 66 8.25 -16.26 -12.61
N ILE A 67 7.57 -15.45 -13.42
CA ILE A 67 6.46 -15.91 -14.26
C ILE A 67 6.95 -16.92 -15.32
N ILE A 68 8.05 -16.62 -16.01
CA ILE A 68 8.60 -17.53 -17.04
C ILE A 68 9.01 -18.86 -16.41
N LYS A 69 9.71 -18.84 -15.28
CA LYS A 69 10.08 -20.06 -14.55
C LYS A 69 8.85 -20.86 -14.13
N GLY A 70 7.83 -20.20 -13.59
CA GLY A 70 6.59 -20.87 -13.23
C GLY A 70 5.84 -21.49 -14.42
N ILE A 71 5.87 -20.86 -15.59
CA ILE A 71 5.26 -21.41 -16.82
C ILE A 71 6.06 -22.62 -17.35
N LEU A 72 7.39 -22.55 -17.34
CA LEU A 72 8.25 -23.65 -17.80
C LEU A 72 8.13 -24.89 -16.90
N ASP A 73 7.97 -24.71 -15.59
CA ASP A 73 7.85 -25.76 -14.61
C ASP A 73 6.39 -26.22 -14.40
N PHE A 74 5.44 -25.63 -15.13
CA PHE A 74 4.01 -25.88 -14.96
C PHE A 74 3.61 -27.29 -15.42
N GLN A 75 2.99 -28.02 -14.50
CA GLN A 75 2.33 -29.30 -14.79
C GLN A 75 0.86 -29.20 -14.35
N PRO A 76 -0.11 -29.64 -15.20
CA PRO A 76 -1.54 -29.55 -14.85
C PRO A 76 -1.92 -30.22 -13.53
N GLU A 77 -1.16 -31.24 -13.13
CA GLU A 77 -1.36 -31.98 -11.86
C GLU A 77 -1.13 -31.10 -10.63
N PHE A 78 -0.26 -30.06 -10.75
CA PHE A 78 0.01 -29.13 -9.64
C PHE A 78 -1.19 -28.24 -9.32
N PHE A 79 -2.10 -28.02 -10.26
CA PHE A 79 -3.30 -27.18 -10.05
C PHE A 79 -4.48 -27.95 -9.44
N SER A 80 -4.23 -29.10 -8.83
CA SER A 80 -5.27 -29.90 -8.18
C SER A 80 -5.58 -29.39 -6.76
N PHE A 81 -6.84 -29.58 -6.34
CA PHE A 81 -7.29 -29.35 -4.95
C PHE A 81 -7.04 -30.57 -4.05
N SER A 82 -5.99 -31.32 -4.35
CA SER A 82 -5.52 -32.47 -3.57
C SER A 82 -4.36 -32.05 -2.65
N ARG A 83 -3.89 -32.99 -1.81
CA ARG A 83 -2.71 -32.76 -0.93
C ARG A 83 -1.40 -32.49 -1.71
N LYS A 84 -1.32 -32.90 -2.97
CA LYS A 84 -0.14 -32.75 -3.82
C LYS A 84 -0.22 -31.50 -4.70
N GLY A 85 -1.37 -30.83 -4.77
CA GLY A 85 -1.58 -29.67 -5.57
C GLY A 85 -1.62 -28.36 -4.75
N ILE A 86 -1.59 -27.26 -5.43
CA ILE A 86 -1.55 -25.88 -4.87
C ILE A 86 -2.92 -25.21 -4.81
N GLY A 87 -3.99 -25.86 -5.27
CA GLY A 87 -5.34 -25.28 -5.29
C GLY A 87 -5.87 -24.91 -3.90
N ASN A 88 -5.57 -25.75 -2.90
CA ASN A 88 -5.97 -25.48 -1.52
C ASN A 88 -5.23 -24.28 -0.93
N GLN A 89 -3.94 -24.11 -1.22
CA GLN A 89 -3.14 -22.97 -0.79
C GLN A 89 -3.57 -21.68 -1.47
N LEU A 90 -3.93 -21.75 -2.76
CA LEU A 90 -4.49 -20.62 -3.49
C LEU A 90 -5.79 -20.12 -2.83
N PHE A 91 -6.72 -21.06 -2.56
CA PHE A 91 -7.95 -20.73 -1.86
C PHE A 91 -7.69 -20.12 -0.48
N ASN A 92 -6.81 -20.74 0.33
CA ASN A 92 -6.46 -20.24 1.65
C ASN A 92 -5.86 -18.83 1.58
N THR A 93 -5.04 -18.53 0.57
CA THR A 93 -4.43 -17.20 0.38
C THR A 93 -5.51 -16.13 0.18
N VAL A 94 -6.43 -16.37 -0.74
CA VAL A 94 -7.53 -15.42 -1.01
C VAL A 94 -8.46 -15.29 0.20
N TYR A 95 -8.81 -16.42 0.82
CA TYR A 95 -9.70 -16.44 1.97
C TYR A 95 -9.11 -15.74 3.19
N LEU A 96 -7.83 -15.98 3.50
CA LEU A 96 -7.13 -15.34 4.61
C LEU A 96 -7.01 -13.82 4.42
N VAL A 97 -6.64 -13.38 3.21
CA VAL A 97 -6.56 -11.94 2.90
C VAL A 97 -7.93 -11.29 3.01
N PHE A 98 -8.98 -11.96 2.50
CA PHE A 98 -10.36 -11.47 2.67
C PHE A 98 -10.74 -11.32 4.14
N LEU A 99 -10.48 -12.33 4.99
CA LEU A 99 -10.74 -12.27 6.43
C LEU A 99 -9.95 -11.14 7.10
N SER A 100 -8.67 -10.98 6.75
CA SER A 100 -7.84 -9.93 7.33
C SER A 100 -8.33 -8.53 6.97
N LEU A 101 -8.75 -8.31 5.73
CA LEU A 101 -9.33 -7.03 5.29
C LEU A 101 -10.70 -6.78 5.92
N LEU A 102 -11.52 -7.81 6.09
CA LEU A 102 -12.82 -7.70 6.75
C LEU A 102 -12.69 -7.18 8.19
N ILE A 103 -11.57 -7.47 8.85
CA ILE A 103 -11.26 -7.00 10.19
C ILE A 103 -10.54 -5.63 10.16
N SER A 104 -9.46 -5.51 9.38
CA SER A 104 -8.57 -4.35 9.41
C SER A 104 -9.18 -3.10 8.78
N VAL A 105 -10.01 -3.24 7.72
CA VAL A 105 -10.58 -2.07 7.03
C VAL A 105 -11.58 -1.32 7.91
N PRO A 106 -12.61 -1.97 8.50
CA PRO A 106 -13.54 -1.26 9.39
C PRO A 106 -12.83 -0.66 10.61
N LEU A 107 -11.91 -1.39 11.23
CA LEU A 107 -11.18 -0.91 12.41
C LEU A 107 -10.26 0.28 12.05
N GLY A 108 -9.55 0.20 10.94
CA GLY A 108 -8.67 1.29 10.48
C GLY A 108 -9.45 2.56 10.13
N ILE A 109 -10.56 2.44 9.40
CA ILE A 109 -11.42 3.59 9.07
C ILE A 109 -12.05 4.17 10.34
N ALA A 110 -12.56 3.36 11.26
CA ALA A 110 -13.15 3.83 12.51
C ALA A 110 -12.13 4.57 13.38
N ALA A 111 -10.89 4.05 13.48
CA ALA A 111 -9.81 4.71 14.19
C ALA A 111 -9.47 6.08 13.58
N VAL A 112 -9.44 6.19 12.26
CA VAL A 112 -9.16 7.46 11.58
C VAL A 112 -10.29 8.47 11.76
N ILE A 113 -11.54 8.05 11.62
CA ILE A 113 -12.69 8.94 11.85
C ILE A 113 -12.60 9.51 13.26
N TYR A 114 -12.31 8.67 14.25
CA TYR A 114 -12.13 9.13 15.62
C TYR A 114 -10.99 10.15 15.74
N MET A 115 -9.78 9.82 15.23
CA MET A 115 -8.60 10.68 15.34
C MET A 115 -8.69 11.98 14.55
N ALA A 116 -9.31 11.95 13.37
CA ALA A 116 -9.36 13.12 12.48
C ALA A 116 -10.52 14.06 12.78
N GLU A 117 -11.66 13.53 13.24
CA GLU A 117 -12.91 14.27 13.30
C GLU A 117 -13.45 14.49 14.72
N TYR A 118 -13.18 13.60 15.66
CA TYR A 118 -13.72 13.65 17.02
C TYR A 118 -12.67 14.00 18.07
N ALA A 119 -11.46 13.47 17.92
CA ALA A 119 -10.48 13.47 19.01
C ALA A 119 -9.56 14.65 18.85
N GLY A 120 -9.52 15.72 18.70
CA GLY A 120 -8.51 16.81 18.66
C GLY A 120 -7.07 16.33 19.03
N ASP A 121 -6.16 17.23 19.26
CA ASP A 121 -4.78 16.92 19.68
C ASP A 121 -4.71 16.57 21.17
N ASN A 122 -5.29 15.42 21.55
CA ASN A 122 -5.23 14.90 22.92
C ASN A 122 -4.18 13.78 23.06
N MET A 123 -3.91 13.39 24.32
CA MET A 123 -2.91 12.38 24.65
C MET A 123 -3.25 11.00 24.06
N LEU A 124 -4.55 10.65 24.00
CA LEU A 124 -5.01 9.38 23.43
C LEU A 124 -4.74 9.32 21.91
N THR A 125 -5.04 10.39 21.17
CA THR A 125 -4.75 10.46 19.74
C THR A 125 -3.26 10.32 19.45
N LYS A 126 -2.41 10.97 20.27
CA LYS A 126 -0.96 10.83 20.17
C LYS A 126 -0.50 9.40 20.44
N ALA A 127 -1.06 8.76 21.48
CA ALA A 127 -0.74 7.37 21.81
C ALA A 127 -1.13 6.41 20.68
N ILE A 128 -2.34 6.54 20.10
CA ILE A 128 -2.77 5.71 18.97
C ILE A 128 -1.81 5.91 17.77
N ARG A 129 -1.43 7.14 17.45
CA ARG A 129 -0.51 7.42 16.33
C ARG A 129 0.86 6.80 16.55
N VAL A 130 1.46 6.99 17.73
CA VAL A 130 2.74 6.36 18.09
C VAL A 130 2.64 4.83 18.05
N SER A 131 1.51 4.27 18.47
CA SER A 131 1.27 2.81 18.38
C SER A 131 1.22 2.34 16.93
N MET A 132 0.57 3.08 16.02
CA MET A 132 0.52 2.74 14.60
C MET A 132 1.91 2.85 13.93
N GLU A 133 2.69 3.87 14.27
CA GLU A 133 4.07 4.02 13.79
C GLU A 133 4.94 2.86 14.31
N SER A 134 4.82 2.50 15.57
CA SER A 134 5.53 1.37 16.18
C SER A 134 5.17 0.04 15.53
N LEU A 135 3.87 -0.24 15.30
CA LEU A 135 3.40 -1.43 14.60
C LEU A 135 3.92 -1.50 13.16
N SER A 136 4.00 -0.35 12.48
CA SER A 136 4.53 -0.26 11.12
C SER A 136 6.00 -0.67 11.01
N SER A 137 6.79 -0.45 12.06
CA SER A 137 8.22 -0.74 12.11
C SER A 137 8.56 -2.16 12.57
N LEU A 138 7.59 -2.91 13.13
CA LEU A 138 7.84 -4.25 13.62
C LEU A 138 8.03 -5.26 12.47
N PRO A 139 9.04 -6.15 12.56
CA PRO A 139 9.16 -7.29 11.66
C PRO A 139 7.92 -8.21 11.76
N SER A 140 7.44 -8.71 10.62
CA SER A 140 6.22 -9.55 10.59
C SER A 140 6.36 -10.84 11.42
N ILE A 141 7.55 -11.39 11.53
CA ILE A 141 7.83 -12.55 12.37
C ILE A 141 7.55 -12.28 13.87
N VAL A 142 7.84 -11.07 14.36
CA VAL A 142 7.54 -10.65 15.73
C VAL A 142 6.05 -10.60 15.98
N ILE A 143 5.29 -10.07 15.02
CA ILE A 143 3.82 -10.06 15.08
C ILE A 143 3.25 -11.47 15.01
N GLY A 144 3.88 -12.36 14.22
CA GLY A 144 3.53 -13.77 14.17
C GLY A 144 3.74 -14.48 15.51
N LEU A 145 4.87 -14.25 16.17
CA LEU A 145 5.15 -14.79 17.50
C LEU A 145 4.20 -14.23 18.57
N PHE A 146 3.89 -12.93 18.52
CA PHE A 146 2.88 -12.33 19.37
C PHE A 146 1.51 -12.97 19.13
N GLY A 147 1.12 -13.13 17.85
CA GLY A 147 -0.13 -13.78 17.47
C GLY A 147 -0.20 -15.24 17.94
N TYR A 148 0.91 -15.97 17.87
CA TYR A 148 1.02 -17.33 18.42
C TYR A 148 0.79 -17.35 19.92
N LEU A 149 1.44 -16.43 20.65
CA LEU A 149 1.28 -16.35 22.11
C LEU A 149 -0.17 -16.03 22.50
N VAL A 150 -0.77 -15.02 21.87
CA VAL A 150 -2.09 -14.49 22.28
C VAL A 150 -3.24 -15.29 21.70
N PHE A 151 -3.16 -15.69 20.42
CA PHE A 151 -4.30 -16.33 19.74
C PHE A 151 -4.26 -17.86 19.79
N ILE A 152 -3.11 -18.46 20.10
CA ILE A 152 -2.96 -19.91 20.17
C ILE A 152 -2.67 -20.37 21.61
N LEU A 153 -1.56 -19.93 22.22
CA LEU A 153 -1.18 -20.44 23.55
C LEU A 153 -2.10 -19.99 24.69
N MET A 154 -2.67 -18.77 24.60
CA MET A 154 -3.60 -18.24 25.60
C MET A 154 -5.06 -18.67 25.36
N THR A 155 -5.33 -19.40 24.28
CA THR A 155 -6.66 -19.90 23.92
C THR A 155 -6.64 -21.42 23.83
N PRO A 156 -7.79 -22.11 23.85
CA PRO A 156 -7.85 -23.56 23.67
C PRO A 156 -7.77 -23.98 22.19
N PHE A 157 -7.36 -23.08 21.29
CA PHE A 157 -7.33 -23.34 19.85
C PHE A 157 -5.92 -23.64 19.34
N ASP A 158 -5.85 -24.56 18.40
CA ASP A 158 -4.64 -24.79 17.60
C ASP A 158 -4.45 -23.71 16.53
N THR A 159 -3.34 -23.76 15.79
CA THR A 159 -3.10 -22.87 14.64
C THR A 159 -4.29 -22.88 13.68
N ASN A 160 -4.74 -21.70 13.26
CA ASN A 160 -5.94 -21.57 12.43
C ASN A 160 -5.91 -20.31 11.56
N LEU A 161 -6.73 -20.29 10.51
CA LEU A 161 -6.79 -19.17 9.57
C LEU A 161 -7.28 -17.87 10.20
N LEU A 162 -8.13 -17.92 11.24
CA LEU A 162 -8.58 -16.72 11.93
C LEU A 162 -7.44 -16.05 12.69
N ALA A 163 -6.62 -16.84 13.42
CA ALA A 163 -5.43 -16.32 14.09
C ALA A 163 -4.45 -15.70 13.08
N GLY A 164 -4.26 -16.36 11.93
CA GLY A 164 -3.48 -15.81 10.82
C GLY A 164 -4.06 -14.50 10.27
N ALA A 165 -5.38 -14.46 10.06
CA ALA A 165 -6.05 -13.24 9.60
C ALA A 165 -5.96 -12.09 10.61
N LEU A 166 -6.04 -12.36 11.91
CA LEU A 166 -5.83 -11.37 12.96
C LEU A 166 -4.39 -10.84 12.95
N ALA A 167 -3.39 -11.72 12.83
CA ALA A 167 -1.98 -11.31 12.73
C ALA A 167 -1.73 -10.43 11.49
N VAL A 168 -2.25 -10.81 10.32
CA VAL A 168 -2.16 -10.01 9.09
C VAL A 168 -2.97 -8.72 9.20
N SER A 169 -4.09 -8.72 9.93
CA SER A 169 -4.86 -7.49 10.21
C SER A 169 -4.03 -6.49 10.98
N ILE A 170 -3.32 -6.92 12.03
CA ILE A 170 -2.42 -6.06 12.80
C ILE A 170 -1.35 -5.43 11.91
N LEU A 171 -0.76 -6.21 10.98
CA LEU A 171 0.22 -5.73 10.00
C LEU A 171 -0.37 -4.71 9.02
N SER A 172 -1.64 -4.84 8.69
CA SER A 172 -2.34 -4.02 7.69
C SER A 172 -2.91 -2.72 8.25
N LEU A 173 -3.25 -2.70 9.56
CA LEU A 173 -3.85 -1.55 10.24
C LEU A 173 -3.08 -0.23 10.03
N PRO A 174 -1.75 -0.16 10.22
CA PRO A 174 -1.01 1.09 10.02
C PRO A 174 -1.16 1.65 8.61
N SER A 175 -1.06 0.81 7.60
CA SER A 175 -1.16 1.23 6.19
C SER A 175 -2.56 1.78 5.85
N ILE A 176 -3.62 1.10 6.29
CA ILE A 176 -5.00 1.53 6.07
C ILE A 176 -5.28 2.83 6.82
N THR A 177 -4.83 2.91 8.08
CA THR A 177 -5.05 4.07 8.97
C THR A 177 -4.35 5.30 8.42
N THR A 178 -3.05 5.22 8.11
CA THR A 178 -2.29 6.37 7.60
C THR A 178 -2.81 6.85 6.26
N THR A 179 -3.07 5.94 5.32
CA THR A 179 -3.61 6.32 3.99
C THR A 179 -4.99 6.97 4.10
N THR A 180 -5.85 6.48 5.00
CA THR A 180 -7.18 7.05 5.22
C THR A 180 -7.10 8.40 5.94
N GLU A 181 -6.21 8.55 6.95
CA GLU A 181 -5.99 9.82 7.65
C GLU A 181 -5.50 10.90 6.69
N ASP A 182 -4.50 10.58 5.86
CA ASP A 182 -3.96 11.48 4.84
C ASP A 182 -5.04 11.87 3.81
N ALA A 183 -5.91 10.94 3.45
CA ALA A 183 -7.03 11.20 2.56
C ALA A 183 -7.99 12.24 3.15
N ILE A 184 -8.45 12.05 4.38
CA ILE A 184 -9.38 12.96 5.05
C ILE A 184 -8.73 14.32 5.29
N ARG A 185 -7.47 14.36 5.78
CA ARG A 185 -6.76 15.62 6.04
C ARG A 185 -6.45 16.43 4.78
N SER A 186 -6.35 15.79 3.61
CA SER A 186 -6.11 16.45 2.34
C SER A 186 -7.35 17.15 1.76
N LEU A 187 -8.54 16.85 2.28
CA LEU A 187 -9.76 17.52 1.82
C LEU A 187 -9.82 18.95 2.31
N PRO A 188 -10.27 19.91 1.46
CA PRO A 188 -10.53 21.27 1.89
C PRO A 188 -11.57 21.32 3.02
N LYS A 189 -11.28 22.11 4.05
CA LYS A 189 -12.20 22.27 5.21
C LYS A 189 -13.59 22.80 4.80
N SER A 190 -13.73 23.40 3.61
CA SER A 190 -15.00 23.85 3.04
C SER A 190 -16.01 22.72 2.82
N TYR A 191 -15.57 21.49 2.53
CA TYR A 191 -16.45 20.34 2.37
C TYR A 191 -17.27 20.08 3.66
N LYS A 192 -16.58 19.98 4.80
CA LYS A 192 -17.22 19.79 6.11
C LYS A 192 -18.09 20.99 6.49
N ARG A 193 -17.52 22.22 6.36
CA ARG A 193 -18.23 23.44 6.75
C ARG A 193 -19.47 23.69 5.89
N GLY A 194 -19.40 23.42 4.58
CA GLY A 194 -20.52 23.55 3.66
C GLY A 194 -21.67 22.62 4.03
N SER A 195 -21.37 21.33 4.27
CA SER A 195 -22.37 20.35 4.69
C SER A 195 -23.04 20.74 6.01
N MET A 196 -22.25 21.12 7.02
CA MET A 196 -22.80 21.57 8.32
C MET A 196 -23.56 22.89 8.21
N GLY A 197 -23.16 23.78 7.30
CA GLY A 197 -23.89 25.04 7.02
C GLY A 197 -25.28 24.82 6.39
N LEU A 198 -25.47 23.68 5.73
CA LEU A 198 -26.77 23.22 5.21
C LEU A 198 -27.60 22.44 6.26
N GLY A 199 -27.13 22.36 7.50
CA GLY A 199 -27.86 21.72 8.60
C GLY A 199 -27.48 20.26 8.87
N ALA A 200 -26.49 19.70 8.17
CA ALA A 200 -26.04 18.33 8.46
C ALA A 200 -25.30 18.25 9.78
N THR A 201 -25.52 17.16 10.50
CA THR A 201 -24.75 16.80 11.70
C THR A 201 -23.31 16.44 11.33
N GLN A 202 -22.40 16.42 12.31
CA GLN A 202 -21.00 16.01 12.07
C GLN A 202 -20.89 14.60 11.49
N TRP A 203 -21.70 13.66 11.99
CA TRP A 203 -21.72 12.28 11.49
C TRP A 203 -22.22 12.20 10.05
N GLU A 204 -23.28 12.92 9.72
CA GLU A 204 -23.77 13.02 8.33
C GLU A 204 -22.74 13.64 7.41
N ALA A 205 -22.07 14.73 7.80
CA ALA A 205 -21.01 15.33 7.02
C ALA A 205 -19.85 14.33 6.74
N ILE A 206 -19.47 13.50 7.74
CA ILE A 206 -18.45 12.46 7.58
C ILE A 206 -18.90 11.39 6.59
N THR A 207 -20.09 10.82 6.81
CA THR A 207 -20.54 9.64 6.05
C THR A 207 -21.03 9.97 4.65
N THR A 208 -21.63 11.15 4.43
CA THR A 208 -22.20 11.54 3.13
C THR A 208 -21.28 12.38 2.27
N VAL A 209 -20.29 13.07 2.87
CA VAL A 209 -19.41 13.99 2.14
C VAL A 209 -17.94 13.57 2.22
N LEU A 210 -17.37 13.46 3.44
CA LEU A 210 -15.93 13.22 3.61
C LEU A 210 -15.51 11.82 3.18
N LEU A 211 -16.18 10.78 3.67
CA LEU A 211 -15.82 9.39 3.32
C LEU A 211 -15.99 9.08 1.83
N PRO A 212 -17.10 9.45 1.17
CA PRO A 212 -17.24 9.29 -0.27
C PRO A 212 -16.15 10.02 -1.06
N ALA A 213 -15.81 11.26 -0.68
CA ALA A 213 -14.74 12.02 -1.31
C ALA A 213 -13.34 11.38 -1.12
N CYS A 214 -13.11 10.66 -0.02
CA CYS A 214 -11.86 9.95 0.27
C CYS A 214 -11.81 8.52 -0.28
N THR A 215 -12.93 7.97 -0.74
CA THR A 215 -13.04 6.56 -1.18
C THR A 215 -11.90 6.10 -2.09
N PRO A 216 -11.47 6.85 -3.13
CA PRO A 216 -10.39 6.39 -4.01
C PRO A 216 -9.06 6.15 -3.29
N ARG A 217 -8.73 7.02 -2.33
CA ARG A 217 -7.51 6.89 -1.53
C ARG A 217 -7.61 5.77 -0.50
N ILE A 218 -8.79 5.61 0.12
CA ILE A 218 -9.07 4.48 1.03
C ILE A 218 -8.90 3.15 0.29
N ILE A 219 -9.48 3.02 -0.91
CA ILE A 219 -9.32 1.83 -1.74
C ILE A 219 -7.84 1.58 -2.07
N THR A 220 -7.05 2.62 -2.35
CA THR A 220 -5.60 2.47 -2.55
C THR A 220 -4.91 1.90 -1.32
N GLY A 221 -5.24 2.36 -0.12
CA GLY A 221 -4.74 1.80 1.14
C GLY A 221 -5.12 0.33 1.32
N VAL A 222 -6.35 -0.04 0.99
CA VAL A 222 -6.83 -1.43 1.02
C VAL A 222 -6.09 -2.31 0.02
N ILE A 223 -5.82 -1.82 -1.19
CA ILE A 223 -5.04 -2.55 -2.22
C ILE A 223 -3.61 -2.83 -1.72
N LEU A 224 -2.97 -1.83 -1.12
CA LEU A 224 -1.62 -1.99 -0.56
C LEU A 224 -1.60 -2.99 0.60
N ALA A 225 -2.58 -2.93 1.49
CA ALA A 225 -2.75 -3.87 2.59
C ALA A 225 -2.98 -5.30 2.10
N ALA A 226 -3.86 -5.49 1.11
CA ALA A 226 -4.09 -6.79 0.47
C ALA A 226 -2.84 -7.35 -0.21
N GLY A 227 -2.12 -6.50 -0.96
CA GLY A 227 -0.87 -6.89 -1.63
C GLY A 227 0.17 -7.41 -0.64
N ARG A 228 0.31 -6.75 0.52
CA ARG A 228 1.15 -7.22 1.63
C ARG A 228 0.65 -8.55 2.19
N GLY A 229 -0.68 -8.67 2.40
CA GLY A 229 -1.29 -9.89 2.94
C GLY A 229 -1.10 -11.11 2.04
N PHE A 230 -1.16 -10.96 0.71
CA PHE A 230 -0.89 -12.03 -0.25
C PHE A 230 0.53 -12.60 -0.14
N GLY A 231 1.52 -11.73 0.11
CA GLY A 231 2.92 -12.13 0.25
C GLY A 231 3.34 -12.54 1.66
N GLU A 232 2.46 -12.46 2.65
CA GLU A 232 2.84 -12.72 4.04
C GLU A 232 3.04 -14.22 4.29
N ALA A 233 4.21 -14.56 4.82
CA ALA A 233 4.58 -15.93 5.19
C ALA A 233 5.05 -16.01 6.66
N ALA A 234 5.87 -15.07 7.10
CA ALA A 234 6.55 -15.15 8.39
C ALA A 234 5.59 -15.10 9.59
N ALA A 235 4.58 -14.21 9.55
CA ALA A 235 3.57 -14.16 10.59
C ALA A 235 2.64 -15.39 10.56
N LEU A 236 2.37 -15.93 9.36
CA LEU A 236 1.48 -17.07 9.18
C LEU A 236 2.09 -18.41 9.59
N LEU A 237 3.41 -18.51 9.55
CA LEU A 237 4.14 -19.70 9.99
C LEU A 237 3.72 -20.14 11.40
N TYR A 238 3.53 -19.17 12.29
CA TYR A 238 3.19 -19.42 13.69
C TYR A 238 1.68 -19.41 13.98
N THR A 239 0.87 -18.80 13.13
CA THR A 239 -0.54 -18.52 13.43
C THR A 239 -1.52 -19.34 12.59
N ALA A 240 -1.33 -19.42 11.27
CA ALA A 240 -2.27 -20.09 10.37
C ALA A 240 -2.07 -21.60 10.27
N GLY A 241 -0.81 -22.07 10.48
CA GLY A 241 -0.43 -23.47 10.34
C GLY A 241 -0.14 -23.88 8.91
N GLN A 242 0.38 -25.10 8.75
CA GLN A 242 0.88 -25.66 7.49
C GLN A 242 -0.05 -26.75 6.92
N SER A 243 -1.35 -26.76 7.25
CA SER A 243 -2.25 -27.80 6.81
C SER A 243 -2.94 -27.45 5.49
N THR A 244 -2.99 -28.45 4.59
CA THR A 244 -3.68 -28.35 3.30
C THR A 244 -4.96 -29.20 3.24
N ARG A 245 -5.41 -29.73 4.39
CA ARG A 245 -6.54 -30.67 4.45
C ARG A 245 -7.88 -29.96 4.36
N ILE A 246 -8.41 -29.80 3.15
CA ILE A 246 -9.76 -29.30 2.90
C ILE A 246 -10.62 -30.44 2.35
N ASN A 247 -11.85 -30.57 2.85
CA ASN A 247 -12.87 -31.41 2.26
C ASN A 247 -13.92 -30.53 1.56
N TRP A 248 -13.84 -30.44 0.25
CA TRP A 248 -14.72 -29.61 -0.57
C TRP A 248 -16.18 -30.08 -0.60
N SER A 249 -16.45 -31.29 -0.12
CA SER A 249 -17.82 -31.82 0.01
C SER A 249 -18.45 -31.56 1.39
N ASP A 250 -17.65 -31.05 2.35
CA ASP A 250 -18.10 -30.80 3.72
C ASP A 250 -18.39 -29.31 3.91
N TRP A 251 -19.64 -28.94 3.93
CA TRP A 251 -20.10 -27.56 4.13
C TRP A 251 -20.56 -27.26 5.56
N ASN A 252 -20.27 -28.16 6.51
CA ASN A 252 -20.52 -27.91 7.92
C ASN A 252 -19.46 -26.95 8.49
N LEU A 253 -19.84 -25.70 8.79
CA LEU A 253 -18.94 -24.66 9.29
C LEU A 253 -18.24 -25.02 10.62
N LEU A 254 -18.76 -25.97 11.37
CA LEU A 254 -18.15 -26.46 12.62
C LEU A 254 -17.08 -27.55 12.34
N SER A 255 -17.05 -28.11 11.15
CA SER A 255 -16.07 -29.12 10.76
C SER A 255 -14.68 -28.48 10.54
N SER A 256 -13.64 -29.07 11.11
CA SER A 256 -12.24 -28.65 10.89
C SER A 256 -11.75 -28.87 9.46
N ARG A 257 -12.55 -29.48 8.57
CA ARG A 257 -12.24 -29.71 7.15
C ARG A 257 -13.07 -28.87 6.19
N CYS A 258 -14.06 -28.13 6.69
CA CYS A 258 -14.89 -27.25 5.87
C CYS A 258 -14.06 -26.14 5.25
N PRO A 259 -14.17 -25.85 3.94
CA PRO A 259 -13.44 -24.79 3.27
C PRO A 259 -13.59 -23.42 3.93
N LEU A 260 -14.79 -23.09 4.39
CA LEU A 260 -15.15 -21.78 4.95
C LEU A 260 -14.98 -21.68 6.47
N ASN A 261 -14.58 -22.74 7.17
CA ASN A 261 -14.32 -22.66 8.60
C ASN A 261 -13.03 -21.87 8.88
N PRO A 262 -13.09 -20.67 9.49
CA PRO A 262 -11.88 -19.87 9.78
C PRO A 262 -11.04 -20.45 10.92
N MET A 263 -11.61 -21.36 11.73
CA MET A 263 -10.92 -22.02 12.84
C MET A 263 -10.10 -23.24 12.41
N ARG A 264 -10.09 -23.59 11.11
CA ARG A 264 -9.24 -24.64 10.60
C ARG A 264 -7.82 -24.13 10.32
N PRO A 265 -6.80 -24.99 10.45
CA PRO A 265 -5.46 -24.65 9.97
C PRO A 265 -5.45 -24.54 8.44
N GLY A 266 -4.64 -23.63 7.92
CA GLY A 266 -4.57 -23.42 6.48
C GLY A 266 -3.25 -22.80 6.02
N GLU A 267 -2.54 -23.52 5.16
CA GLU A 267 -1.33 -23.05 4.51
C GLU A 267 -1.68 -22.11 3.34
N THR A 268 -1.01 -20.96 3.26
CA THR A 268 -1.11 -20.03 2.11
C THR A 268 -0.02 -20.31 1.07
N LEU A 269 -0.17 -19.75 -0.15
CA LEU A 269 0.85 -19.89 -1.20
C LEU A 269 2.22 -19.33 -0.78
N ALA A 270 2.25 -18.17 -0.12
CA ALA A 270 3.51 -17.57 0.34
C ALA A 270 4.21 -18.46 1.38
N LEU A 271 3.43 -18.98 2.33
CA LEU A 271 3.95 -19.93 3.34
C LEU A 271 4.40 -21.24 2.70
N HIS A 272 3.64 -21.75 1.73
CA HIS A 272 3.98 -22.98 1.00
C HIS A 272 5.31 -22.85 0.23
N ILE A 273 5.53 -21.72 -0.46
CA ILE A 273 6.80 -21.43 -1.13
C ILE A 273 7.95 -21.46 -0.12
N TRP A 274 7.75 -20.82 1.04
CA TRP A 274 8.74 -20.78 2.10
C TRP A 274 9.10 -22.18 2.61
N VAL A 275 8.09 -23.00 2.93
CA VAL A 275 8.27 -24.39 3.41
C VAL A 275 9.03 -25.23 2.37
N LEU A 276 8.61 -25.20 1.11
CA LEU A 276 9.25 -25.96 0.03
C LEU A 276 10.72 -25.57 -0.19
N ARG A 277 11.07 -24.30 0.06
CA ARG A 277 12.42 -23.78 -0.16
C ARG A 277 13.35 -23.97 1.05
N THR A 278 12.82 -23.96 2.27
CA THR A 278 13.62 -23.96 3.50
C THR A 278 13.66 -25.31 4.19
N GLU A 279 12.53 -26.01 4.27
CA GLU A 279 12.45 -27.28 5.00
C GLU A 279 12.79 -28.50 4.14
N GLY A 280 12.92 -28.31 2.83
CA GLY A 280 13.21 -29.39 1.89
C GLY A 280 12.06 -30.40 1.85
N SER A 281 11.24 -30.35 0.83
CA SER A 281 10.16 -31.35 0.67
C SER A 281 10.75 -32.70 0.28
N MET A 282 10.22 -33.78 0.86
CA MET A 282 10.45 -35.15 0.38
C MET A 282 9.93 -35.38 -1.06
N ASN A 283 9.25 -34.40 -1.64
CA ASN A 283 8.77 -34.44 -3.02
C ASN A 283 9.88 -34.12 -4.00
N ALA A 284 10.12 -34.98 -4.97
CA ALA A 284 11.11 -34.78 -6.04
C ALA A 284 10.90 -33.45 -6.80
N ASN A 285 9.64 -32.96 -6.89
CA ASN A 285 9.24 -31.78 -7.65
C ASN A 285 9.04 -30.51 -6.78
N ALA A 286 9.62 -30.48 -5.55
CA ALA A 286 9.43 -29.36 -4.62
C ALA A 286 9.83 -28.01 -5.21
N THR A 287 10.93 -27.96 -5.97
CA THR A 287 11.40 -26.74 -6.62
C THR A 287 10.46 -26.25 -7.71
N GLU A 288 9.93 -27.16 -8.53
CA GLU A 288 8.97 -26.87 -9.60
C GLU A 288 7.66 -26.35 -9.02
N ILE A 289 7.12 -27.02 -8.00
CA ILE A 289 5.91 -26.60 -7.29
C ILE A 289 6.11 -25.20 -6.67
N ALA A 290 7.27 -24.91 -6.07
CA ALA A 290 7.57 -23.61 -5.52
C ALA A 290 7.65 -22.51 -6.60
N ASN A 291 8.21 -22.79 -7.78
CA ASN A 291 8.27 -21.86 -8.90
C ASN A 291 6.86 -21.56 -9.45
N VAL A 292 6.03 -22.59 -9.63
CA VAL A 292 4.64 -22.44 -10.07
C VAL A 292 3.82 -21.66 -9.04
N SER A 293 3.97 -21.96 -7.75
CA SER A 293 3.30 -21.25 -6.66
C SER A 293 3.69 -19.77 -6.63
N ALA A 294 4.98 -19.46 -6.82
CA ALA A 294 5.48 -18.08 -6.87
C ALA A 294 4.92 -17.32 -8.08
N ALA A 295 4.88 -17.93 -9.26
CA ALA A 295 4.30 -17.32 -10.44
C ALA A 295 2.80 -17.02 -10.27
N ILE A 296 2.04 -17.98 -9.72
CA ILE A 296 0.61 -17.80 -9.42
C ILE A 296 0.41 -16.68 -8.40
N LEU A 297 1.22 -16.61 -7.35
CA LEU A 297 1.15 -15.55 -6.35
C LEU A 297 1.38 -14.16 -6.96
N VAL A 298 2.39 -14.01 -7.81
CA VAL A 298 2.67 -12.76 -8.54
C VAL A 298 1.50 -12.39 -9.45
N VAL A 299 1.00 -13.33 -10.24
CA VAL A 299 -0.15 -13.09 -11.14
C VAL A 299 -1.41 -12.73 -10.33
N LEU A 300 -1.70 -13.46 -9.25
CA LEU A 300 -2.83 -13.19 -8.35
C LEU A 300 -2.76 -11.76 -7.80
N THR A 301 -1.60 -11.34 -7.30
CA THR A 301 -1.40 -10.00 -6.74
C THR A 301 -1.56 -8.91 -7.80
N LEU A 302 -1.04 -9.13 -9.02
CA LEU A 302 -1.19 -8.21 -10.14
C LEU A 302 -2.65 -8.10 -10.57
N VAL A 303 -3.34 -9.22 -10.78
CA VAL A 303 -4.76 -9.26 -11.18
C VAL A 303 -5.63 -8.57 -10.13
N PHE A 304 -5.41 -8.88 -8.85
CA PHE A 304 -6.12 -8.23 -7.76
C PHE A 304 -5.89 -6.70 -7.78
N SER A 305 -4.63 -6.25 -7.87
CA SER A 305 -4.28 -4.83 -7.84
C SER A 305 -4.87 -4.07 -9.03
N LEU A 306 -4.79 -4.65 -10.24
CA LEU A 306 -5.36 -4.03 -11.44
C LEU A 306 -6.88 -3.97 -11.39
N THR A 307 -7.54 -5.06 -10.96
CA THR A 307 -8.99 -5.12 -10.84
C THR A 307 -9.51 -4.13 -9.81
N ALA A 308 -8.86 -4.07 -8.65
CA ALA A 308 -9.24 -3.17 -7.57
C ALA A 308 -9.03 -1.69 -7.97
N ARG A 309 -7.94 -1.36 -8.68
CA ARG A 309 -7.72 -0.01 -9.24
C ARG A 309 -8.79 0.35 -10.26
N TYR A 310 -9.07 -0.54 -11.20
CA TYR A 310 -10.12 -0.32 -12.20
C TYR A 310 -11.50 -0.09 -11.57
N MET A 311 -11.85 -0.86 -10.53
CA MET A 311 -13.09 -0.65 -9.77
C MET A 311 -13.09 0.70 -9.04
N SER A 312 -11.97 1.07 -8.41
CA SER A 312 -11.80 2.38 -7.76
C SER A 312 -12.05 3.54 -8.72
N ASP A 313 -11.43 3.49 -9.90
CA ASP A 313 -11.59 4.53 -10.93
C ASP A 313 -13.04 4.64 -11.42
N ARG A 314 -13.71 3.50 -11.57
CA ARG A 314 -15.15 3.46 -11.94
C ARG A 314 -16.04 4.08 -10.87
N ILE A 315 -15.79 3.78 -9.59
CA ILE A 315 -16.55 4.33 -8.47
C ILE A 315 -16.33 5.85 -8.41
N THR A 316 -15.09 6.31 -8.57
CA THR A 316 -14.72 7.72 -8.54
C THR A 316 -15.42 8.51 -9.65
N LYS A 317 -15.35 8.04 -10.89
CA LYS A 317 -16.00 8.68 -12.05
C LYS A 317 -17.52 8.80 -11.86
N LYS A 318 -18.17 7.78 -11.29
CA LYS A 318 -19.60 7.85 -10.97
C LYS A 318 -19.89 8.88 -9.87
N ALA A 319 -19.01 9.02 -8.87
CA ALA A 319 -19.20 9.96 -7.76
C ALA A 319 -18.93 11.42 -8.18
N THR A 320 -18.02 11.68 -9.14
CA THR A 320 -17.68 13.02 -9.64
C THR A 320 -18.57 13.48 -10.79
N GLY A 321 -19.46 12.63 -11.31
CA GLY A 321 -20.34 12.99 -12.43
C GLY A 321 -19.62 13.09 -13.78
N GLU A 322 -18.35 12.72 -13.86
CA GLU A 322 -17.63 12.55 -15.13
C GLU A 322 -18.13 11.27 -15.82
N SER A 323 -19.22 11.42 -16.57
CA SER A 323 -19.65 10.40 -17.53
C SER A 323 -18.60 10.28 -18.63
N ALA A 324 -18.20 9.04 -18.93
CA ALA A 324 -17.28 8.68 -19.99
C ALA A 324 -17.75 9.16 -21.36
#